data_23690c9a1d9523eb08478954c9587c6d
#
_entry.id   23690c9a1d9523eb08478954c9587c6d
#
_cell.length_a   1.000
_cell.length_b   1.000
_cell.length_c   1.000
_cell.angle_alpha   90.00
_cell.angle_beta   90.00
_cell.angle_gamma   90.00
#
_symmetry.space_group_name_H-M   'P 1'
#
loop_
_entity.id
_entity.type
_entity.pdbx_description
1 polymer ?
#
loop_
_entity_poly.entity_id
_entity_poly.type
_entity_poly.pdbx_seq_one_letter_code
_entity_poly.pdbx_strand_id
1 'polypeptide(L)'
;MMKNTVFNYDKKEIIGLVNSVDTGMSTAVINDDSTLSQLQVNQLLAVQSPKSGRFIIAMIIKIYRKASNIDDEEETEDGASLATFNQVRLVFVGEFIDKIGTKTNVFRRNVSAVPSIDAPCYKIEHERLTNLMQSISSELATSVNPLQIGKYTMDESSIAYLDADKLFQRHAAIVGSTGSGKSFCVARIVEQMAALRHANGILFDIHGEYSGESFKRNGIKQLKIATPSDLSVRDKLNNGILMVPYWLLNYEEMQALLLDRSDQNAPNQAMLFSREVLSEKEQTVKGTEYDNIITVDSPVAYNLQPLVQTFEKLDVEMVSGARGEKQGPFHGKLTRFIQRINNKLSDKRMGFMFSLSSEELKQEWLNQFCSVLMDGKSGIKVIDMSEVPSDVLPLVIGLLARIVFSIQQWSTTENRHPLALLCDEAHLYVQQATTLDAVAELGLRSFERIAKEGRKYGVGLVIISQRPSEVNRTVLSQCNNFISLRLTNVDYQNVIKRLLPDNLGNIADNLSLLDIAEAIIVGDSTLLPSRVKIDEPSIKPSSQTIPFWSIWANDNISQNLSEAIGNMIKQSK
;
A
#
# COMPACT_ATOMS: atom_id res chain seq x y z
N MET A 1 44.72 -20.10 3.51
CA MET A 1 43.34 -20.01 3.06
C MET A 1 43.24 -18.81 2.12
N MET A 2 43.27 -19.05 0.80
CA MET A 2 43.02 -18.00 -0.21
C MET A 2 41.60 -17.47 0.00
N LYS A 3 41.49 -16.18 0.22
CA LYS A 3 40.18 -15.50 0.35
C LYS A 3 39.52 -15.56 -1.02
N ASN A 4 38.37 -16.24 -1.12
CA ASN A 4 37.51 -16.14 -2.30
C ASN A 4 36.94 -14.71 -2.34
N THR A 5 37.66 -13.81 -3.02
CA THR A 5 37.10 -12.53 -3.44
C THR A 5 36.14 -12.81 -4.59
N VAL A 6 34.91 -12.31 -4.50
CA VAL A 6 33.88 -12.50 -5.55
C VAL A 6 34.36 -11.98 -6.91
N PHE A 7 35.03 -10.84 -6.89
CA PHE A 7 35.56 -10.19 -8.09
C PHE A 7 37.08 -10.30 -8.16
N ASN A 8 37.54 -11.30 -8.89
CA ASN A 8 38.93 -11.43 -9.33
C ASN A 8 38.92 -11.50 -10.86
N TYR A 9 39.36 -10.44 -11.52
CA TYR A 9 39.33 -10.30 -12.97
C TYR A 9 40.76 -10.25 -13.54
N ASP A 10 40.97 -10.97 -14.64
CA ASP A 10 42.17 -10.85 -15.44
C ASP A 10 42.08 -9.68 -16.44
N LYS A 11 43.22 -9.15 -16.88
CA LYS A 11 43.25 -8.07 -17.88
C LYS A 11 42.54 -8.46 -19.19
N LYS A 12 42.47 -9.74 -19.51
CA LYS A 12 41.81 -10.26 -20.72
C LYS A 12 40.28 -10.22 -20.63
N GLU A 13 39.72 -10.05 -19.43
CA GLU A 13 38.27 -9.99 -19.19
C GLU A 13 37.73 -8.55 -19.26
N ILE A 14 38.57 -7.57 -19.57
CA ILE A 14 38.17 -6.18 -19.76
C ILE A 14 37.31 -6.10 -21.02
N ILE A 15 36.02 -5.71 -20.84
CA ILE A 15 35.07 -5.54 -21.96
C ILE A 15 35.07 -4.12 -22.53
N GLY A 16 35.53 -3.15 -21.76
CA GLY A 16 35.54 -1.75 -22.15
C GLY A 16 36.19 -0.87 -21.10
N LEU A 17 36.32 0.41 -21.41
CA LEU A 17 36.90 1.43 -20.56
C LEU A 17 35.94 2.59 -20.35
N VAL A 18 35.93 3.16 -19.17
CA VAL A 18 35.16 4.36 -18.86
C VAL A 18 35.74 5.56 -19.60
N ASN A 19 34.93 6.25 -20.41
CA ASN A 19 35.35 7.43 -21.17
C ASN A 19 34.78 8.74 -20.65
N SER A 20 33.64 8.68 -19.91
CA SER A 20 33.09 9.86 -19.23
C SER A 20 32.43 9.47 -17.91
N VAL A 21 32.51 10.35 -16.95
CA VAL A 21 31.95 10.15 -15.60
C VAL A 21 31.18 11.37 -15.18
N ASP A 22 29.99 11.14 -14.64
CA ASP A 22 29.19 12.10 -13.91
C ASP A 22 28.92 11.52 -12.50
N THR A 23 28.35 12.28 -11.58
CA THR A 23 28.21 11.93 -10.16
C THR A 23 27.54 10.57 -9.91
N GLY A 24 26.55 10.20 -10.71
CA GLY A 24 25.80 8.93 -10.54
C GLY A 24 25.84 8.02 -11.75
N MET A 25 26.51 8.43 -12.84
CA MET A 25 26.50 7.75 -14.12
C MET A 25 27.88 7.78 -14.78
N SER A 26 28.12 6.84 -15.71
CA SER A 26 29.27 6.89 -16.59
C SER A 26 28.92 6.38 -17.99
N THR A 27 29.76 6.71 -18.96
CA THR A 27 29.74 6.08 -20.27
C THR A 27 31.01 5.26 -20.43
N ALA A 28 30.87 4.06 -20.92
CA ALA A 28 32.02 3.21 -21.23
C ALA A 28 32.05 2.88 -22.73
N VAL A 29 33.22 2.90 -23.31
CA VAL A 29 33.49 2.40 -24.68
C VAL A 29 33.74 0.92 -24.60
N ILE A 30 33.04 0.14 -25.42
CA ILE A 30 33.19 -1.33 -25.49
C ILE A 30 34.18 -1.69 -26.58
N ASN A 31 35.07 -2.64 -26.28
CA ASN A 31 36.24 -2.95 -27.11
C ASN A 31 35.88 -3.44 -28.50
N ASP A 32 34.81 -4.23 -28.63
CA ASP A 32 34.46 -4.87 -29.90
C ASP A 32 32.94 -5.06 -30.05
N ASP A 33 32.50 -5.25 -31.31
CA ASP A 33 31.13 -5.46 -31.72
C ASP A 33 30.52 -6.74 -31.18
N SER A 34 31.33 -7.79 -31.03
CA SER A 34 30.85 -9.09 -30.56
C SER A 34 30.51 -9.03 -29.09
N THR A 35 31.31 -8.34 -28.30
CA THR A 35 31.03 -8.07 -26.88
C THR A 35 29.81 -7.19 -26.72
N LEU A 36 29.68 -6.10 -27.49
CA LEU A 36 28.52 -5.22 -27.41
C LEU A 36 27.20 -5.95 -27.72
N SER A 37 27.21 -6.85 -28.70
CA SER A 37 26.00 -7.62 -29.10
C SER A 37 25.53 -8.61 -28.04
N GLN A 38 26.36 -8.98 -27.08
CA GLN A 38 26.05 -9.85 -25.95
C GLN A 38 25.53 -9.07 -24.72
N LEU A 39 25.73 -7.74 -24.68
CA LEU A 39 25.27 -6.93 -23.56
C LEU A 39 23.76 -6.64 -23.66
N GLN A 40 23.14 -6.56 -22.50
CA GLN A 40 21.70 -6.30 -22.39
C GLN A 40 21.43 -5.11 -21.48
N VAL A 41 20.37 -4.37 -21.76
CA VAL A 41 19.87 -3.33 -20.86
C VAL A 41 19.45 -3.99 -19.53
N ASN A 42 19.75 -3.34 -18.42
CA ASN A 42 19.62 -3.81 -17.04
C ASN A 42 20.66 -4.88 -16.61
N GLN A 43 21.59 -5.27 -17.46
CA GLN A 43 22.72 -6.12 -17.05
C GLN A 43 23.65 -5.35 -16.10
N LEU A 44 24.21 -6.06 -15.12
CA LEU A 44 25.18 -5.51 -14.18
C LEU A 44 26.61 -5.66 -14.70
N LEU A 45 27.39 -4.60 -14.52
CA LEU A 45 28.83 -4.58 -14.77
C LEU A 45 29.59 -4.21 -13.50
N ALA A 46 30.78 -4.74 -13.34
CA ALA A 46 31.75 -4.29 -12.34
C ALA A 46 32.69 -3.27 -12.96
N VAL A 47 32.75 -2.08 -12.40
CA VAL A 47 33.70 -1.03 -12.81
C VAL A 47 34.74 -0.90 -11.71
N GLN A 48 36.01 -0.89 -12.08
CA GLN A 48 37.10 -0.78 -11.10
C GLN A 48 37.01 0.55 -10.34
N SER A 49 36.92 0.47 -9.02
CA SER A 49 37.01 1.66 -8.16
C SER A 49 38.47 2.14 -8.05
N PRO A 50 38.74 3.45 -7.91
CA PRO A 50 40.06 3.97 -7.60
C PRO A 50 40.58 3.49 -6.23
N LYS A 51 39.71 2.99 -5.38
CA LYS A 51 40.06 2.40 -4.09
C LYS A 51 40.32 0.90 -4.22
N SER A 52 41.47 0.43 -3.73
CA SER A 52 41.84 -0.97 -3.74
C SER A 52 40.81 -1.87 -3.04
N GLY A 53 40.58 -3.07 -3.61
CA GLY A 53 39.61 -4.05 -3.06
C GLY A 53 38.16 -3.62 -3.18
N ARG A 54 37.82 -2.74 -4.13
CA ARG A 54 36.47 -2.27 -4.37
C ARG A 54 36.12 -2.24 -5.85
N PHE A 55 34.84 -2.54 -6.11
CA PHE A 55 34.24 -2.44 -7.42
C PHE A 55 32.94 -1.63 -7.33
N ILE A 56 32.76 -0.72 -8.26
CA ILE A 56 31.48 -0.02 -8.44
C ILE A 56 30.60 -0.95 -9.26
N ILE A 57 29.44 -1.30 -8.72
CA ILE A 57 28.43 -2.06 -9.44
C ILE A 57 27.58 -1.07 -10.22
N ALA A 58 27.57 -1.23 -11.52
CA ALA A 58 26.84 -0.36 -12.43
C ALA A 58 25.86 -1.17 -13.27
N MET A 59 24.73 -0.57 -13.60
CA MET A 59 23.69 -1.17 -14.46
C MET A 59 23.69 -0.49 -15.82
N ILE A 60 23.61 -1.26 -16.89
CA ILE A 60 23.48 -0.76 -18.25
C ILE A 60 22.07 -0.18 -18.43
N ILE A 61 21.95 1.12 -18.67
CA ILE A 61 20.68 1.78 -18.92
C ILE A 61 20.44 2.05 -20.41
N LYS A 62 21.51 2.12 -21.21
CA LYS A 62 21.40 2.32 -22.65
C LYS A 62 22.62 1.78 -23.39
N ILE A 63 22.39 1.22 -24.57
CA ILE A 63 23.44 0.73 -25.48
C ILE A 63 23.38 1.57 -26.73
N TYR A 64 24.52 2.11 -27.15
CA TYR A 64 24.65 2.91 -28.35
C TYR A 64 25.59 2.22 -29.33
N ARG A 65 25.14 2.13 -30.58
CA ARG A 65 26.02 1.77 -31.71
C ARG A 65 25.86 2.89 -32.75
N LYS A 66 26.91 3.61 -33.03
CA LYS A 66 26.89 4.71 -33.98
C LYS A 66 28.00 4.47 -35.02
N ALA A 67 27.64 4.48 -36.31
CA ALA A 67 28.60 4.58 -37.37
C ALA A 67 29.06 6.05 -37.51
N SER A 68 30.33 6.34 -37.48
CA SER A 68 30.84 7.66 -37.83
C SER A 68 31.11 7.69 -39.33
N ASN A 69 30.49 8.65 -40.02
CA ASN A 69 31.03 9.07 -41.29
C ASN A 69 32.31 9.87 -40.97
N ILE A 70 33.44 9.42 -41.43
CA ILE A 70 34.68 10.20 -41.38
C ILE A 70 34.53 11.28 -42.48
N ASP A 71 33.92 12.40 -42.11
CA ASP A 71 34.08 13.64 -42.84
C ASP A 71 35.32 14.32 -42.26
N ASP A 72 36.49 13.94 -42.72
CA ASP A 72 37.67 14.81 -42.72
C ASP A 72 38.73 14.20 -43.63
N GLU A 73 38.93 14.86 -44.76
CA GLU A 73 40.05 14.99 -45.63
C GLU A 73 41.27 14.05 -45.40
N GLU A 74 41.23 12.83 -45.98
CA GLU A 74 42.34 12.19 -46.69
C GLU A 74 41.77 11.02 -47.49
N GLU A 75 41.62 11.25 -48.82
CA GLU A 75 41.35 10.19 -49.80
C GLU A 75 42.51 9.18 -49.79
N THR A 76 42.33 8.05 -49.15
CA THR A 76 43.08 6.85 -49.47
C THR A 76 42.14 5.85 -50.13
N GLU A 77 42.43 5.56 -51.39
CA GLU A 77 41.82 4.48 -52.17
C GLU A 77 42.05 3.15 -51.47
N ASP A 78 41.14 2.72 -50.62
CA ASP A 78 40.81 1.33 -50.32
C ASP A 78 39.71 1.34 -49.23
N GLY A 79 38.54 0.91 -49.63
CA GLY A 79 37.40 0.50 -48.82
C GLY A 79 37.16 1.23 -47.49
N ALA A 80 36.34 2.26 -47.46
CA ALA A 80 35.95 2.97 -46.24
C ALA A 80 35.45 2.00 -45.16
N SER A 81 36.28 1.72 -44.16
CA SER A 81 35.86 1.03 -42.95
C SER A 81 35.12 2.05 -42.08
N LEU A 82 33.81 1.93 -41.99
CA LEU A 82 33.00 2.68 -41.06
C LEU A 82 33.51 2.41 -39.63
N ALA A 83 34.13 3.41 -39.01
CA ALA A 83 34.50 3.31 -37.61
C ALA A 83 33.19 3.28 -36.79
N THR A 84 32.92 2.19 -36.11
CA THR A 84 31.76 2.06 -35.24
C THR A 84 32.13 2.44 -33.81
N PHE A 85 31.38 3.36 -33.21
CA PHE A 85 31.52 3.68 -31.81
C PHE A 85 30.51 2.87 -30.99
N ASN A 86 31.02 1.96 -30.18
CA ASN A 86 30.28 1.10 -29.28
C ASN A 86 30.33 1.69 -27.87
N GLN A 87 29.19 2.18 -27.36
CA GLN A 87 29.14 2.79 -26.03
C GLN A 87 27.97 2.24 -25.23
N VAL A 88 28.21 2.11 -23.93
CA VAL A 88 27.13 1.82 -22.96
C VAL A 88 27.06 2.93 -21.92
N ARG A 89 25.84 3.34 -21.61
CA ARG A 89 25.59 4.26 -20.51
C ARG A 89 25.26 3.45 -19.27
N LEU A 90 25.96 3.74 -18.18
CA LEU A 90 25.94 3.03 -16.92
C LEU A 90 25.40 3.93 -15.82
N VAL A 91 24.52 3.41 -14.96
CA VAL A 91 24.12 4.03 -13.70
C VAL A 91 24.74 3.27 -12.54
N PHE A 92 25.29 4.00 -11.57
CA PHE A 92 25.88 3.37 -10.39
C PHE A 92 24.78 2.95 -9.43
N VAL A 93 24.75 1.66 -9.08
CA VAL A 93 23.75 1.08 -8.18
C VAL A 93 24.32 0.75 -6.79
N GLY A 94 25.64 0.71 -6.67
CA GLY A 94 26.31 0.49 -5.39
C GLY A 94 27.80 0.23 -5.51
N GLU A 95 28.44 -0.07 -4.39
CA GLU A 95 29.83 -0.43 -4.28
C GLU A 95 29.96 -1.80 -3.60
N PHE A 96 30.70 -2.69 -4.22
CA PHE A 96 31.09 -3.98 -3.65
C PHE A 96 32.48 -3.85 -3.04
N ILE A 97 32.65 -4.36 -1.83
CA ILE A 97 33.87 -4.22 -1.04
C ILE A 97 34.30 -5.59 -0.56
N ASP A 98 35.50 -6.01 -0.96
CA ASP A 98 36.05 -7.33 -0.64
C ASP A 98 36.14 -7.56 0.89
N LYS A 99 36.54 -6.52 1.65
CA LYS A 99 36.65 -6.61 3.11
C LYS A 99 36.49 -5.26 3.80
N ILE A 100 35.68 -5.23 4.86
CA ILE A 100 35.59 -4.12 5.81
C ILE A 100 35.64 -4.70 7.23
N GLY A 101 36.73 -4.43 7.96
CA GLY A 101 36.91 -5.01 9.30
C GLY A 101 36.91 -6.53 9.27
N THR A 102 35.94 -7.15 9.96
CA THR A 102 35.74 -8.62 9.97
C THR A 102 34.82 -9.12 8.86
N LYS A 103 34.01 -8.23 8.23
CA LYS A 103 33.09 -8.60 7.15
C LYS A 103 33.81 -8.67 5.81
N THR A 104 33.50 -9.69 5.01
CA THR A 104 34.00 -9.92 3.65
C THR A 104 32.81 -9.88 2.67
N ASN A 105 33.08 -9.52 1.43
CA ASN A 105 32.08 -9.48 0.35
C ASN A 105 30.85 -8.63 0.70
N VAL A 106 31.09 -7.35 1.05
CA VAL A 106 30.03 -6.44 1.51
C VAL A 106 29.53 -5.59 0.34
N PHE A 107 28.23 -5.58 0.09
CA PHE A 107 27.60 -4.66 -0.84
C PHE A 107 27.02 -3.45 -0.11
N ARG A 108 27.22 -2.25 -0.66
CA ARG A 108 26.66 -0.99 -0.17
C ARG A 108 26.03 -0.20 -1.31
N ARG A 109 24.84 0.40 -1.07
CA ARG A 109 24.17 1.27 -2.06
C ARG A 109 24.93 2.58 -2.35
N ASN A 110 25.75 3.02 -1.41
CA ASN A 110 26.51 4.27 -1.56
C ASN A 110 27.83 4.01 -2.25
N VAL A 111 28.09 4.74 -3.32
CA VAL A 111 29.38 4.73 -4.03
C VAL A 111 30.31 5.75 -3.38
N SER A 112 31.40 5.28 -2.82
CA SER A 112 32.34 6.12 -2.02
C SER A 112 33.35 6.89 -2.85
N ALA A 113 33.47 6.61 -4.14
CA ALA A 113 34.32 7.30 -5.12
C ALA A 113 33.78 7.01 -6.52
N VAL A 114 33.82 8.00 -7.40
CA VAL A 114 33.52 7.82 -8.82
C VAL A 114 34.70 7.10 -9.52
N PRO A 115 34.44 6.30 -10.58
CA PRO A 115 35.54 5.64 -11.32
C PRO A 115 36.45 6.65 -12.00
N SER A 116 37.69 6.28 -12.21
CA SER A 116 38.63 7.08 -13.02
C SER A 116 38.25 6.96 -14.50
N ILE A 117 38.67 7.94 -15.31
CA ILE A 117 38.72 7.77 -16.76
C ILE A 117 39.64 6.60 -17.06
N ASP A 118 39.33 5.84 -18.09
CA ASP A 118 39.98 4.57 -18.46
C ASP A 118 39.85 3.45 -17.41
N ALA A 119 38.95 3.61 -16.40
CA ALA A 119 38.68 2.51 -15.48
C ALA A 119 38.10 1.30 -16.23
N PRO A 120 38.64 0.10 -16.01
CA PRO A 120 38.20 -1.09 -16.72
C PRO A 120 36.78 -1.53 -16.23
N CYS A 121 35.98 -1.95 -17.20
CA CYS A 121 34.66 -2.53 -16.99
C CYS A 121 34.70 -4.03 -17.26
N TYR A 122 33.98 -4.80 -16.45
CA TYR A 122 33.92 -6.25 -16.51
C TYR A 122 32.47 -6.73 -16.46
N LYS A 123 32.19 -7.86 -17.14
CA LYS A 123 30.88 -8.53 -17.00
C LYS A 123 30.76 -9.19 -15.62
N ILE A 124 29.56 -9.12 -15.07
CA ILE A 124 29.19 -9.90 -13.88
C ILE A 124 28.26 -11.00 -14.37
N GLU A 125 28.81 -12.21 -14.53
CA GLU A 125 28.09 -13.36 -15.08
C GLU A 125 28.41 -14.64 -14.28
N HIS A 126 27.59 -15.66 -14.44
CA HIS A 126 27.76 -16.99 -13.85
C HIS A 126 28.03 -16.96 -12.34
N GLU A 127 29.07 -17.62 -11.88
CA GLU A 127 29.40 -17.73 -10.46
C GLU A 127 29.57 -16.36 -9.76
N ARG A 128 30.11 -15.35 -10.47
CA ARG A 128 30.28 -14.00 -9.92
C ARG A 128 28.95 -13.31 -9.67
N LEU A 129 27.96 -13.49 -10.55
CA LEU A 129 26.62 -12.97 -10.38
C LEU A 129 25.93 -13.66 -9.20
N THR A 130 25.99 -14.99 -9.14
CA THR A 130 25.46 -15.77 -8.02
C THR A 130 26.06 -15.33 -6.69
N ASN A 131 27.39 -15.19 -6.61
CA ASN A 131 28.06 -14.75 -5.38
C ASN A 131 27.70 -13.30 -4.98
N LEU A 132 27.54 -12.39 -5.95
CA LEU A 132 27.05 -11.04 -5.70
C LEU A 132 25.62 -11.07 -5.13
N MET A 133 24.70 -11.80 -5.78
CA MET A 133 23.32 -11.90 -5.34
C MET A 133 23.20 -12.57 -3.97
N GLN A 134 23.97 -13.61 -3.69
CA GLN A 134 24.03 -14.24 -2.36
C GLN A 134 24.58 -13.29 -1.30
N SER A 135 25.57 -12.45 -1.63
CA SER A 135 26.09 -11.43 -0.71
C SER A 135 25.01 -10.40 -0.36
N ILE A 136 24.22 -9.96 -1.35
CA ILE A 136 23.07 -9.05 -1.16
C ILE A 136 21.99 -9.74 -0.33
N SER A 137 21.64 -10.97 -0.66
CA SER A 137 20.63 -11.77 0.06
C SER A 137 21.03 -11.97 1.53
N SER A 138 22.28 -12.32 1.80
CA SER A 138 22.76 -12.52 3.17
C SER A 138 22.81 -11.24 4.01
N GLU A 139 23.04 -10.09 3.40
CA GLU A 139 22.97 -8.79 4.09
C GLU A 139 21.53 -8.41 4.45
N LEU A 140 20.54 -8.80 3.62
CA LEU A 140 19.11 -8.60 3.87
C LEU A 140 18.52 -9.65 4.81
N ALA A 141 19.04 -10.88 4.79
CA ALA A 141 18.57 -11.99 5.63
C ALA A 141 19.12 -11.96 7.06
N THR A 142 19.45 -10.79 7.59
CA THR A 142 20.05 -10.64 8.94
C THR A 142 19.06 -10.87 10.09
N SER A 143 17.76 -10.79 9.83
CA SER A 143 16.71 -11.09 10.82
C SER A 143 16.53 -12.60 11.00
N VAL A 144 15.99 -12.99 12.16
CA VAL A 144 15.65 -14.41 12.46
C VAL A 144 14.60 -14.94 11.46
N ASN A 145 13.72 -14.07 10.96
CA ASN A 145 12.69 -14.38 9.97
C ASN A 145 12.76 -13.35 8.85
N PRO A 146 13.64 -13.52 7.87
CA PRO A 146 13.73 -12.58 6.75
C PRO A 146 12.52 -12.69 5.84
N LEU A 147 12.06 -11.55 5.31
CA LEU A 147 10.95 -11.53 4.35
C LEU A 147 11.41 -12.01 2.98
N GLN A 148 11.15 -13.28 2.68
CA GLN A 148 11.44 -13.88 1.39
C GLN A 148 10.30 -13.59 0.42
N ILE A 149 10.59 -12.81 -0.64
CA ILE A 149 9.56 -12.45 -1.62
C ILE A 149 9.57 -13.36 -2.87
N GLY A 150 10.73 -13.89 -3.24
CA GLY A 150 10.88 -14.72 -4.44
C GLY A 150 12.34 -14.95 -4.80
N LYS A 151 12.62 -14.99 -6.10
CA LYS A 151 13.97 -15.20 -6.65
C LYS A 151 14.34 -14.09 -7.64
N TYR A 152 15.61 -13.75 -7.70
CA TYR A 152 16.11 -12.81 -8.70
C TYR A 152 16.00 -13.39 -10.11
N THR A 153 15.44 -12.66 -11.07
CA THR A 153 15.34 -13.13 -12.47
C THR A 153 16.69 -13.16 -13.17
N MET A 154 17.67 -12.41 -12.67
CA MET A 154 19.05 -12.43 -13.16
C MET A 154 19.82 -13.67 -12.70
N ASP A 155 19.40 -14.27 -11.57
CA ASP A 155 20.00 -15.46 -10.98
C ASP A 155 18.94 -16.22 -10.16
N GLU A 156 18.29 -17.20 -10.77
CA GLU A 156 17.22 -18.00 -10.15
C GLU A 156 17.69 -18.88 -8.97
N SER A 157 19.00 -19.04 -8.80
CA SER A 157 19.56 -19.74 -7.64
C SER A 157 19.57 -18.91 -6.38
N SER A 158 19.47 -17.57 -6.50
CA SER A 158 19.54 -16.63 -5.39
C SER A 158 18.15 -16.15 -4.96
N ILE A 159 17.90 -16.25 -3.65
CA ILE A 159 16.64 -15.83 -3.03
C ILE A 159 16.63 -14.31 -2.87
N ALA A 160 15.52 -13.70 -3.26
CA ALA A 160 15.28 -12.28 -3.06
C ALA A 160 14.60 -12.04 -1.71
N TYR A 161 15.31 -11.38 -0.81
CA TYR A 161 14.80 -10.93 0.48
C TYR A 161 14.52 -9.43 0.48
N LEU A 162 13.56 -9.01 1.31
CA LEU A 162 13.30 -7.61 1.62
C LEU A 162 13.61 -7.34 3.10
N ASP A 163 14.14 -6.16 3.38
CA ASP A 163 14.20 -5.62 4.73
C ASP A 163 12.77 -5.25 5.16
N ALA A 164 12.15 -6.14 5.94
CA ALA A 164 10.75 -6.00 6.34
C ALA A 164 10.52 -4.77 7.23
N ASP A 165 11.49 -4.43 8.09
CA ASP A 165 11.38 -3.24 8.93
C ASP A 165 11.28 -1.98 8.05
N LYS A 166 12.14 -1.83 7.05
CA LYS A 166 12.08 -0.70 6.13
C LYS A 166 10.87 -0.75 5.22
N LEU A 167 10.39 -1.94 4.84
CA LEU A 167 9.18 -2.08 4.03
C LEU A 167 7.97 -1.44 4.71
N PHE A 168 7.74 -1.77 5.97
CA PHE A 168 6.57 -1.26 6.71
C PHE A 168 6.79 0.12 7.32
N GLN A 169 7.97 0.40 7.89
CA GLN A 169 8.26 1.71 8.50
C GLN A 169 8.26 2.87 7.51
N ARG A 170 8.62 2.62 6.25
CA ARG A 170 8.77 3.65 5.21
C ARG A 170 7.71 3.54 4.14
N HIS A 171 6.62 2.87 4.46
CA HIS A 171 5.49 2.64 3.58
C HIS A 171 5.88 1.99 2.25
N ALA A 172 4.95 1.27 1.67
CA ALA A 172 5.17 0.58 0.40
C ALA A 172 4.00 0.79 -0.55
N ALA A 173 4.27 0.73 -1.85
CA ALA A 173 3.26 0.66 -2.89
C ALA A 173 3.46 -0.62 -3.70
N ILE A 174 2.40 -1.43 -3.83
CA ILE A 174 2.34 -2.61 -4.68
C ILE A 174 1.41 -2.30 -5.83
N VAL A 175 1.94 -2.21 -7.04
CA VAL A 175 1.18 -1.80 -8.21
C VAL A 175 1.30 -2.82 -9.34
N GLY A 176 0.23 -2.97 -10.11
CA GLY A 176 0.22 -3.89 -11.24
C GLY A 176 -1.16 -3.98 -11.89
N SER A 177 -1.19 -4.15 -13.20
CA SER A 177 -2.42 -4.34 -13.97
C SER A 177 -3.13 -5.64 -13.57
N THR A 178 -4.42 -5.75 -13.91
CA THR A 178 -5.18 -7.00 -13.71
C THR A 178 -4.45 -8.18 -14.35
N GLY A 179 -4.37 -9.30 -13.63
CA GLY A 179 -3.67 -10.50 -14.09
C GLY A 179 -2.14 -10.43 -14.06
N SER A 180 -1.54 -9.39 -13.47
CA SER A 180 -0.07 -9.29 -13.30
C SER A 180 0.49 -10.13 -12.16
N GLY A 181 -0.36 -10.66 -11.26
CA GLY A 181 0.05 -11.37 -10.05
C GLY A 181 0.06 -10.51 -8.79
N LYS A 182 -0.57 -9.32 -8.80
CA LYS A 182 -0.64 -8.40 -7.65
C LYS A 182 -1.19 -9.09 -6.40
N SER A 183 -2.35 -9.74 -6.50
CA SER A 183 -2.99 -10.42 -5.36
C SER A 183 -2.12 -11.58 -4.81
N PHE A 184 -1.37 -12.27 -5.66
CA PHE A 184 -0.41 -13.30 -5.24
C PHE A 184 0.79 -12.68 -4.50
N CYS A 185 1.29 -11.54 -4.94
CA CYS A 185 2.35 -10.80 -4.24
C CYS A 185 1.89 -10.37 -2.84
N VAL A 186 0.67 -9.84 -2.72
CA VAL A 186 0.07 -9.48 -1.43
C VAL A 186 -0.09 -10.71 -0.54
N ALA A 187 -0.63 -11.80 -1.08
CA ALA A 187 -0.79 -13.07 -0.38
C ALA A 187 0.55 -13.62 0.13
N ARG A 188 1.64 -13.50 -0.68
CA ARG A 188 2.98 -13.91 -0.26
C ARG A 188 3.48 -13.11 0.94
N ILE A 189 3.28 -11.79 0.95
CA ILE A 189 3.66 -10.94 2.08
C ILE A 189 2.83 -11.28 3.32
N VAL A 190 1.50 -11.42 3.18
CA VAL A 190 0.60 -11.78 4.28
C VAL A 190 0.95 -13.14 4.87
N GLU A 191 1.27 -14.13 4.02
CA GLU A 191 1.72 -15.46 4.44
C GLU A 191 2.97 -15.40 5.33
N GLN A 192 3.97 -14.61 4.92
CA GLN A 192 5.20 -14.43 5.68
C GLN A 192 4.94 -13.70 7.00
N MET A 193 4.08 -12.67 7.00
CA MET A 193 3.66 -11.98 8.23
C MET A 193 2.93 -12.93 9.19
N ALA A 194 1.99 -13.73 8.68
CA ALA A 194 1.21 -14.67 9.49
C ALA A 194 2.05 -15.77 10.16
N ALA A 195 3.24 -16.04 9.64
CA ALA A 195 4.19 -16.97 10.24
C ALA A 195 4.91 -16.39 11.48
N LEU A 196 4.87 -15.08 11.68
CA LEU A 196 5.49 -14.41 12.82
C LEU A 196 4.58 -14.49 14.05
N ARG A 197 5.17 -14.73 15.21
CA ARG A 197 4.44 -14.95 16.47
C ARG A 197 3.55 -13.78 16.89
N HIS A 198 3.95 -12.56 16.59
CA HIS A 198 3.28 -11.33 17.04
C HIS A 198 3.12 -10.33 15.88
N ALA A 199 2.93 -10.83 14.66
CA ALA A 199 2.58 -9.95 13.56
C ALA A 199 1.26 -9.25 13.85
N ASN A 200 1.14 -8.00 13.41
CA ASN A 200 -0.07 -7.22 13.55
C ASN A 200 -0.33 -6.47 12.25
N GLY A 201 -1.44 -6.78 11.60
CA GLY A 201 -1.81 -6.14 10.35
C GLY A 201 -3.31 -6.16 10.12
N ILE A 202 -3.76 -5.23 9.32
CA ILE A 202 -5.13 -5.17 8.81
C ILE A 202 -5.06 -5.10 7.30
N LEU A 203 -5.71 -6.04 6.63
CA LEU A 203 -5.92 -6.03 5.19
C LEU A 203 -7.38 -5.64 4.91
N PHE A 204 -7.58 -4.51 4.25
CA PHE A 204 -8.89 -4.11 3.74
C PHE A 204 -9.13 -4.82 2.42
N ASP A 205 -10.01 -5.81 2.44
CA ASP A 205 -10.34 -6.67 1.30
C ASP A 205 -11.61 -6.17 0.60
N ILE A 206 -11.42 -5.37 -0.45
CA ILE A 206 -12.53 -4.67 -1.11
C ILE A 206 -13.40 -5.60 -1.94
N HIS A 207 -12.80 -6.63 -2.52
CA HIS A 207 -13.48 -7.54 -3.43
C HIS A 207 -13.71 -8.95 -2.87
N GLY A 208 -13.35 -9.20 -1.61
CA GLY A 208 -13.46 -10.52 -0.99
C GLY A 208 -12.45 -11.53 -1.55
N GLU A 209 -11.33 -11.06 -2.12
CA GLU A 209 -10.30 -11.92 -2.69
C GLU A 209 -9.53 -12.71 -1.62
N TYR A 210 -9.38 -12.14 -0.43
CA TYR A 210 -8.61 -12.69 0.68
C TYR A 210 -9.49 -13.24 1.82
N SER A 211 -10.81 -13.24 1.64
CA SER A 211 -11.78 -13.66 2.66
C SER A 211 -12.27 -15.10 2.46
N GLY A 212 -11.81 -15.80 1.43
CA GLY A 212 -12.21 -17.18 1.10
C GLY A 212 -11.55 -18.25 1.96
N GLU A 213 -12.08 -19.48 1.93
CA GLU A 213 -11.54 -20.66 2.64
C GLU A 213 -10.08 -20.95 2.30
N SER A 214 -9.67 -20.73 1.03
CA SER A 214 -8.29 -20.92 0.57
C SER A 214 -7.27 -19.98 1.22
N PHE A 215 -7.74 -18.90 1.86
CA PHE A 215 -6.92 -17.92 2.53
C PHE A 215 -6.89 -18.11 4.07
N LYS A 216 -7.62 -19.08 4.59
CA LYS A 216 -7.62 -19.40 6.02
C LYS A 216 -6.31 -20.04 6.46
N ARG A 217 -5.66 -19.47 7.47
CA ARG A 217 -4.42 -19.99 8.06
C ARG A 217 -4.28 -19.50 9.50
N ASN A 218 -3.50 -20.23 10.31
CA ASN A 218 -3.07 -19.74 11.63
C ASN A 218 -2.32 -18.40 11.47
N GLY A 219 -2.65 -17.41 12.30
CA GLY A 219 -2.11 -16.06 12.21
C GLY A 219 -2.89 -15.15 11.23
N ILE A 220 -4.01 -15.63 10.66
CA ILE A 220 -4.94 -14.83 9.86
C ILE A 220 -6.34 -14.96 10.48
N LYS A 221 -6.92 -13.85 10.87
CA LYS A 221 -8.30 -13.74 11.34
C LYS A 221 -9.15 -13.07 10.28
N GLN A 222 -10.21 -13.75 9.86
CA GLN A 222 -11.17 -13.20 8.91
C GLN A 222 -12.28 -12.47 9.65
N LEU A 223 -12.58 -11.27 9.21
CA LEU A 223 -13.62 -10.38 9.71
C LEU A 223 -14.44 -9.88 8.52
N LYS A 224 -15.71 -9.55 8.74
CA LYS A 224 -16.55 -8.89 7.73
C LYS A 224 -17.34 -7.74 8.35
N ILE A 225 -17.68 -6.73 7.57
CA ILE A 225 -18.64 -5.72 7.98
C ILE A 225 -20.03 -6.34 7.99
N ALA A 226 -20.82 -6.04 9.02
CA ALA A 226 -22.17 -6.60 9.16
C ALA A 226 -23.07 -6.20 7.99
N THR A 227 -23.69 -7.20 7.39
CA THR A 227 -24.72 -7.04 6.35
C THR A 227 -26.12 -6.97 6.95
N PRO A 228 -27.17 -6.62 6.21
CA PRO A 228 -28.53 -6.65 6.72
C PRO A 228 -28.95 -8.00 7.33
N SER A 229 -28.43 -9.12 6.81
CA SER A 229 -28.70 -10.46 7.33
C SER A 229 -27.96 -10.76 8.65
N ASP A 230 -26.86 -10.07 8.92
CA ASP A 230 -26.06 -10.25 10.14
C ASP A 230 -26.58 -9.45 11.34
N LEU A 231 -27.48 -8.49 11.14
CA LEU A 231 -27.94 -7.59 12.21
C LEU A 231 -28.63 -8.33 13.37
N SER A 232 -29.26 -9.47 13.08
CA SER A 232 -29.91 -10.32 14.08
C SER A 232 -28.97 -11.30 14.79
N VAL A 233 -27.72 -11.44 14.32
CA VAL A 233 -26.73 -12.35 14.92
C VAL A 233 -26.32 -11.83 16.30
N ARG A 234 -26.31 -12.74 17.30
CA ARG A 234 -25.80 -12.43 18.63
C ARG A 234 -24.28 -12.54 18.66
N ASP A 235 -23.65 -11.78 19.56
CA ASP A 235 -22.20 -11.83 19.79
C ASP A 235 -21.38 -11.69 18.49
N LYS A 236 -21.71 -10.65 17.73
CA LYS A 236 -21.17 -10.40 16.39
C LYS A 236 -19.64 -10.38 16.33
N LEU A 237 -18.99 -9.70 17.29
CA LEU A 237 -17.52 -9.57 17.32
C LEU A 237 -16.81 -10.93 17.44
N ASN A 238 -17.32 -11.84 18.28
CA ASN A 238 -16.74 -13.17 18.41
C ASN A 238 -16.97 -14.04 17.18
N ASN A 239 -18.05 -13.77 16.44
CA ASN A 239 -18.35 -14.40 15.16
C ASN A 239 -17.63 -13.75 13.96
N GLY A 240 -16.71 -12.80 14.21
CA GLY A 240 -15.97 -12.11 13.15
C GLY A 240 -16.77 -11.06 12.38
N ILE A 241 -17.94 -10.66 12.90
CA ILE A 241 -18.81 -9.66 12.28
C ILE A 241 -18.57 -8.31 12.97
N LEU A 242 -18.13 -7.33 12.19
CA LEU A 242 -17.85 -5.98 12.67
C LEU A 242 -19.04 -5.06 12.46
N MET A 243 -19.55 -4.49 13.55
CA MET A 243 -20.32 -3.26 13.51
C MET A 243 -19.35 -2.08 13.51
N VAL A 244 -19.72 -1.00 12.85
CA VAL A 244 -18.96 0.27 12.84
C VAL A 244 -19.92 1.38 13.28
N PRO A 245 -20.22 1.46 14.57
CA PRO A 245 -21.24 2.38 15.11
C PRO A 245 -21.00 3.85 14.77
N TYR A 246 -22.08 4.57 14.48
CA TYR A 246 -22.05 6.01 14.17
C TYR A 246 -21.37 6.85 15.25
N TRP A 247 -21.40 6.45 16.51
CA TRP A 247 -20.79 7.18 17.61
C TRP A 247 -19.24 7.08 17.65
N LEU A 248 -18.64 6.24 16.79
CA LEU A 248 -17.19 6.23 16.51
C LEU A 248 -16.78 7.35 15.55
N LEU A 249 -17.72 7.93 14.81
CA LEU A 249 -17.46 9.07 13.93
C LEU A 249 -17.11 10.31 14.77
N ASN A 250 -16.14 11.08 14.32
CA ASN A 250 -15.89 12.39 14.88
C ASN A 250 -16.94 13.40 14.37
N TYR A 251 -16.89 14.60 14.90
CA TYR A 251 -17.86 15.64 14.58
C TYR A 251 -17.91 16.00 13.09
N GLU A 252 -16.75 16.13 12.44
CA GLU A 252 -16.68 16.45 11.01
C GLU A 252 -17.23 15.31 10.14
N GLU A 253 -16.90 14.06 10.47
CA GLU A 253 -17.38 12.86 9.78
C GLU A 253 -18.89 12.73 9.91
N MET A 254 -19.43 12.97 11.11
CA MET A 254 -20.87 12.94 11.38
C MET A 254 -21.61 14.04 10.60
N GLN A 255 -21.05 15.25 10.59
CA GLN A 255 -21.60 16.35 9.78
C GLN A 255 -21.62 16.02 8.29
N ALA A 256 -20.52 15.50 7.76
CA ALA A 256 -20.43 15.15 6.34
C ALA A 256 -21.49 14.09 5.95
N LEU A 257 -21.79 13.16 6.86
CA LEU A 257 -22.75 12.10 6.61
C LEU A 257 -24.21 12.56 6.72
N LEU A 258 -24.53 13.46 7.67
CA LEU A 258 -25.89 13.81 8.03
C LEU A 258 -26.35 15.20 7.55
N LEU A 259 -25.42 16.18 7.43
CA LEU A 259 -25.77 17.56 7.08
C LEU A 259 -25.70 17.81 5.58
N ASP A 260 -26.59 18.67 5.11
CA ASP A 260 -26.51 19.25 3.76
C ASP A 260 -25.84 20.62 3.85
N ARG A 261 -24.59 20.72 3.41
CA ARG A 261 -23.86 21.98 3.44
C ARG A 261 -24.47 23.06 2.55
N SER A 262 -25.36 22.70 1.62
CA SER A 262 -26.10 23.65 0.79
C SER A 262 -27.36 24.19 1.45
N ASP A 263 -27.81 23.60 2.59
CA ASP A 263 -28.94 24.11 3.36
C ASP A 263 -28.56 25.39 4.09
N GLN A 264 -29.36 26.46 3.96
CA GLN A 264 -29.15 27.74 4.64
C GLN A 264 -29.12 27.58 6.18
N ASN A 265 -29.78 26.57 6.72
CA ASN A 265 -29.81 26.24 8.13
C ASN A 265 -28.68 25.33 8.61
N ALA A 266 -27.80 24.87 7.70
CA ALA A 266 -26.72 23.95 8.06
C ALA A 266 -25.85 24.41 9.25
N PRO A 267 -25.47 25.71 9.41
CA PRO A 267 -24.74 26.14 10.58
C PRO A 267 -25.50 25.97 11.89
N ASN A 268 -26.82 26.26 11.88
CA ASN A 268 -27.70 26.10 13.07
C ASN A 268 -27.89 24.62 13.40
N GLN A 269 -28.10 23.78 12.37
CA GLN A 269 -28.23 22.33 12.52
C GLN A 269 -26.93 21.73 13.09
N ALA A 270 -25.77 22.13 12.59
CA ALA A 270 -24.45 21.69 13.07
C ALA A 270 -24.23 22.05 14.53
N MET A 271 -24.49 23.31 14.89
CA MET A 271 -24.33 23.79 16.26
C MET A 271 -25.26 23.04 17.25
N LEU A 272 -26.53 22.89 16.89
CA LEU A 272 -27.48 22.17 17.71
C LEU A 272 -27.13 20.70 17.86
N PHE A 273 -26.77 20.04 16.76
CA PHE A 273 -26.32 18.65 16.74
C PHE A 273 -25.13 18.43 17.66
N SER A 274 -24.09 19.27 17.54
CA SER A 274 -22.89 19.19 18.40
C SER A 274 -23.22 19.30 19.87
N ARG A 275 -24.08 20.25 20.23
CA ARG A 275 -24.53 20.49 21.63
C ARG A 275 -25.25 19.28 22.20
N GLU A 276 -26.23 18.76 21.47
CA GLU A 276 -27.03 17.64 21.94
C GLU A 276 -26.21 16.33 22.00
N VAL A 277 -25.33 16.07 21.01
CA VAL A 277 -24.42 14.93 21.06
C VAL A 277 -23.51 15.00 22.29
N LEU A 278 -22.88 16.16 22.55
CA LEU A 278 -22.04 16.32 23.74
C LEU A 278 -22.82 16.08 25.02
N SER A 279 -24.02 16.64 25.13
CA SER A 279 -24.91 16.46 26.30
C SER A 279 -25.24 14.98 26.55
N GLU A 280 -25.56 14.22 25.50
CA GLU A 280 -25.84 12.77 25.63
C GLU A 280 -24.58 11.98 26.04
N LYS A 281 -23.43 12.32 25.48
CA LYS A 281 -22.15 11.71 25.87
C LYS A 281 -21.80 12.00 27.34
N GLU A 282 -22.00 13.25 27.79
CA GLU A 282 -21.78 13.64 29.19
C GLU A 282 -22.68 12.87 30.15
N GLN A 283 -23.96 12.66 29.78
CA GLN A 283 -24.86 11.82 30.56
C GLN A 283 -24.38 10.38 30.66
N THR A 284 -23.85 9.82 29.57
CA THR A 284 -23.32 8.44 29.52
C THR A 284 -22.14 8.24 30.46
N VAL A 285 -21.22 9.22 30.55
CA VAL A 285 -20.00 9.12 31.38
C VAL A 285 -20.16 9.72 32.77
N LYS A 286 -21.32 10.25 33.12
CA LYS A 286 -21.57 10.90 34.40
C LYS A 286 -21.23 9.99 35.58
N GLY A 287 -20.38 10.48 36.48
CA GLY A 287 -19.91 9.74 37.64
C GLY A 287 -18.82 8.70 37.35
N THR A 288 -18.28 8.66 36.14
CA THR A 288 -17.09 7.89 35.80
C THR A 288 -15.83 8.77 35.87
N GLU A 289 -14.65 8.19 35.66
CA GLU A 289 -13.40 8.93 35.54
C GLU A 289 -13.34 9.90 34.36
N TYR A 290 -14.25 9.77 33.38
CA TYR A 290 -14.34 10.61 32.19
C TYR A 290 -15.30 11.79 32.35
N ASP A 291 -15.93 11.94 33.50
CA ASP A 291 -16.88 13.04 33.77
C ASP A 291 -16.19 14.41 33.63
N ASN A 292 -16.84 15.31 32.91
CA ASN A 292 -16.38 16.69 32.61
C ASN A 292 -15.08 16.83 31.79
N ILE A 293 -14.50 15.75 31.23
CA ILE A 293 -13.27 15.82 30.42
C ILE A 293 -13.46 15.40 28.96
N ILE A 294 -14.64 14.91 28.58
CA ILE A 294 -14.93 14.49 27.21
C ILE A 294 -15.23 15.69 26.30
N THR A 295 -15.08 15.45 25.01
CA THR A 295 -15.44 16.37 23.93
C THR A 295 -16.44 15.72 22.98
N VAL A 296 -16.95 16.51 22.03
CA VAL A 296 -17.83 15.97 20.99
C VAL A 296 -17.15 14.84 20.18
N ASP A 297 -15.80 14.88 20.05
CA ASP A 297 -15.00 13.88 19.32
C ASP A 297 -14.60 12.67 20.17
N SER A 298 -14.85 12.70 21.48
CA SER A 298 -14.56 11.54 22.34
C SER A 298 -15.37 10.33 21.90
N PRO A 299 -14.76 9.12 21.74
CA PRO A 299 -15.45 7.92 21.30
C PRO A 299 -16.29 7.32 22.44
N VAL A 300 -17.33 8.02 22.83
CA VAL A 300 -18.31 7.65 23.85
C VAL A 300 -19.62 7.31 23.15
N ALA A 301 -20.18 6.16 23.51
CA ALA A 301 -21.46 5.71 22.96
C ALA A 301 -22.61 6.64 23.39
N TYR A 302 -23.49 6.94 22.48
CA TYR A 302 -24.74 7.69 22.74
C TYR A 302 -25.87 7.17 21.86
N ASN A 303 -27.10 7.43 22.27
CA ASN A 303 -28.29 7.04 21.51
C ASN A 303 -28.77 8.21 20.64
N LEU A 304 -28.91 7.97 19.33
CA LEU A 304 -29.37 8.98 18.37
C LEU A 304 -30.86 9.24 18.43
N GLN A 305 -31.66 8.29 18.88
CA GLN A 305 -33.14 8.41 18.93
C GLN A 305 -33.65 9.56 19.85
N PRO A 306 -33.13 9.73 21.09
CA PRO A 306 -33.51 10.87 21.93
C PRO A 306 -33.18 12.23 21.29
N LEU A 307 -32.02 12.30 20.56
CA LEU A 307 -31.61 13.52 19.85
C LEU A 307 -32.65 13.87 18.77
N VAL A 308 -33.07 12.89 17.96
CA VAL A 308 -34.06 13.09 16.90
C VAL A 308 -35.36 13.61 17.50
N GLN A 309 -35.83 13.02 18.61
CA GLN A 309 -37.05 13.49 19.32
C GLN A 309 -36.89 14.93 19.82
N THR A 310 -35.71 15.30 20.30
CA THR A 310 -35.43 16.68 20.72
C THR A 310 -35.47 17.64 19.53
N PHE A 311 -34.90 17.25 18.39
CA PHE A 311 -34.96 18.05 17.17
C PHE A 311 -36.38 18.21 16.64
N GLU A 312 -37.19 17.15 16.66
CA GLU A 312 -38.60 17.19 16.27
C GLU A 312 -39.39 18.17 17.14
N LYS A 313 -39.18 18.18 18.47
CA LYS A 313 -39.81 19.13 19.39
C LYS A 313 -39.37 20.57 19.07
N LEU A 314 -38.07 20.82 18.86
CA LEU A 314 -37.57 22.16 18.58
C LEU A 314 -38.01 22.69 17.21
N ASP A 315 -38.24 21.80 16.23
CA ASP A 315 -38.67 22.17 14.87
C ASP A 315 -40.12 22.70 14.84
N VAL A 316 -40.98 22.31 15.82
CA VAL A 316 -42.37 22.76 15.94
C VAL A 316 -42.59 23.66 17.15
N GLU A 317 -41.55 23.99 17.92
CA GLU A 317 -41.68 24.73 19.18
C GLU A 317 -42.28 26.11 19.00
N MET A 318 -43.25 26.42 19.87
CA MET A 318 -43.80 27.76 20.05
C MET A 318 -43.41 28.28 21.42
N VAL A 319 -42.88 29.48 21.49
CA VAL A 319 -42.43 30.12 22.74
C VAL A 319 -43.28 31.32 23.10
N SER A 320 -43.48 31.57 24.41
CA SER A 320 -44.23 32.73 24.89
C SER A 320 -43.54 34.03 24.50
N GLY A 321 -44.25 34.93 23.88
CA GLY A 321 -43.79 36.28 23.50
C GLY A 321 -44.67 37.37 24.13
N ALA A 322 -44.27 38.63 24.04
CA ALA A 322 -44.95 39.77 24.63
C ALA A 322 -46.38 40.00 24.10
N ARG A 323 -46.77 39.41 22.96
CA ARG A 323 -48.08 39.57 22.30
C ARG A 323 -48.76 38.22 21.98
N GLY A 324 -48.43 37.16 22.71
CA GLY A 324 -48.90 35.79 22.47
C GLY A 324 -47.77 34.84 22.09
N GLU A 325 -48.10 33.63 21.63
CA GLU A 325 -47.14 32.64 21.19
C GLU A 325 -46.44 33.08 19.90
N LYS A 326 -45.15 32.85 19.81
CA LYS A 326 -44.31 33.05 18.61
C LYS A 326 -43.48 31.82 18.32
N GLN A 327 -43.07 31.68 17.08
CA GLN A 327 -42.20 30.59 16.66
C GLN A 327 -40.88 30.59 17.43
N GLY A 328 -40.47 29.45 17.92
CA GLY A 328 -39.16 29.23 18.54
C GLY A 328 -37.97 29.46 17.59
N PRO A 329 -36.76 29.54 18.12
CA PRO A 329 -35.57 29.90 17.34
C PRO A 329 -35.22 28.88 16.23
N PHE A 330 -35.63 27.62 16.39
CA PHE A 330 -35.38 26.53 15.45
C PHE A 330 -36.64 26.10 14.65
N HIS A 331 -37.77 26.74 14.87
CA HIS A 331 -39.01 26.38 14.21
C HIS A 331 -38.87 26.35 12.67
N GLY A 332 -39.17 25.18 12.04
CA GLY A 332 -39.09 24.95 10.60
C GLY A 332 -37.66 24.90 10.01
N LYS A 333 -36.62 24.92 10.86
CA LYS A 333 -35.21 24.93 10.40
C LYS A 333 -34.57 23.56 10.45
N LEU A 334 -35.17 22.59 11.08
CA LEU A 334 -34.64 21.26 11.32
C LEU A 334 -35.28 20.17 10.46
N THR A 335 -36.41 20.46 9.81
CA THR A 335 -37.27 19.49 9.10
C THR A 335 -36.44 18.62 8.12
N ARG A 336 -35.64 19.24 7.24
CA ARG A 336 -34.81 18.49 6.27
C ARG A 336 -33.70 17.68 6.95
N PHE A 337 -33.13 18.21 8.00
CA PHE A 337 -32.09 17.53 8.79
C PHE A 337 -32.63 16.27 9.46
N ILE A 338 -33.81 16.38 10.13
CA ILE A 338 -34.53 15.26 10.75
C ILE A 338 -34.86 14.19 9.72
N GLN A 339 -35.40 14.58 8.56
CA GLN A 339 -35.66 13.64 7.45
C GLN A 339 -34.41 12.89 7.00
N ARG A 340 -33.27 13.56 6.89
CA ARG A 340 -31.99 12.92 6.53
C ARG A 340 -31.53 11.90 7.57
N ILE A 341 -31.59 12.25 8.85
CA ILE A 341 -31.24 11.31 9.92
C ILE A 341 -32.17 10.10 9.86
N ASN A 342 -33.47 10.31 9.77
CA ASN A 342 -34.46 9.23 9.71
C ASN A 342 -34.26 8.33 8.48
N ASN A 343 -33.91 8.90 7.32
CA ASN A 343 -33.55 8.11 6.13
C ASN A 343 -32.33 7.23 6.36
N LYS A 344 -31.29 7.74 7.03
CA LYS A 344 -30.10 6.94 7.36
C LYS A 344 -30.40 5.86 8.40
N LEU A 345 -31.21 6.16 9.40
CA LEU A 345 -31.63 5.19 10.42
C LEU A 345 -32.51 4.06 9.84
N SER A 346 -33.29 4.35 8.80
CA SER A 346 -34.17 3.37 8.14
C SER A 346 -33.46 2.56 7.01
N ASP A 347 -32.31 3.01 6.53
CA ASP A 347 -31.57 2.32 5.48
C ASP A 347 -30.85 1.09 6.04
N LYS A 348 -31.41 -0.09 5.74
CA LYS A 348 -30.85 -1.37 6.21
C LYS A 348 -29.42 -1.63 5.69
N ARG A 349 -29.01 -1.03 4.55
CA ARG A 349 -27.64 -1.16 4.03
C ARG A 349 -26.63 -0.48 4.95
N MET A 350 -27.09 0.54 5.70
CA MET A 350 -26.32 1.25 6.72
C MET A 350 -26.49 0.64 8.11
N GLY A 351 -27.12 -0.54 8.21
CA GLY A 351 -27.43 -1.19 9.47
C GLY A 351 -26.20 -1.46 10.33
N PHE A 352 -25.05 -1.75 9.73
CA PHE A 352 -23.78 -1.93 10.44
C PHE A 352 -23.35 -0.69 11.25
N MET A 353 -23.87 0.48 10.90
CA MET A 353 -23.57 1.75 11.56
C MET A 353 -24.72 2.26 12.45
N PHE A 354 -25.96 2.09 12.02
CA PHE A 354 -27.11 2.72 12.65
C PHE A 354 -28.06 1.75 13.39
N SER A 355 -28.08 0.45 13.04
CA SER A 355 -28.95 -0.52 13.70
C SER A 355 -28.22 -1.19 14.87
N LEU A 356 -27.92 -0.41 15.90
CA LEU A 356 -27.16 -0.84 17.07
C LEU A 356 -28.06 -1.52 18.10
N SER A 357 -27.56 -2.61 18.70
CA SER A 357 -28.17 -3.22 19.88
C SER A 357 -27.69 -2.53 21.18
N SER A 358 -28.25 -2.93 22.31
CA SER A 358 -27.77 -2.45 23.61
C SER A 358 -26.33 -2.83 23.93
N GLU A 359 -25.76 -3.81 23.23
CA GLU A 359 -24.37 -4.21 23.42
C GLU A 359 -23.41 -3.22 22.76
N GLU A 360 -23.69 -2.80 21.52
CA GLU A 360 -22.85 -1.85 20.79
C GLU A 360 -22.93 -0.41 21.36
N LEU A 361 -23.85 -0.17 22.29
CA LEU A 361 -24.00 1.12 23.01
C LEU A 361 -23.29 1.12 24.37
N LYS A 362 -22.51 0.09 24.70
CA LYS A 362 -21.73 0.02 25.95
C LYS A 362 -20.27 0.38 25.72
N GLN A 363 -19.64 0.98 26.73
CA GLN A 363 -18.20 1.32 26.67
C GLN A 363 -17.31 0.06 26.59
N GLU A 364 -17.71 -1.04 27.20
CA GLU A 364 -17.00 -2.32 27.15
C GLU A 364 -16.90 -2.85 25.72
N TRP A 365 -17.91 -2.59 24.90
CA TRP A 365 -17.87 -2.98 23.50
C TRP A 365 -16.74 -2.28 22.73
N LEU A 366 -16.48 -0.99 23.00
CA LEU A 366 -15.35 -0.27 22.39
C LEU A 366 -14.02 -0.95 22.71
N ASN A 367 -13.81 -1.36 23.95
CA ASN A 367 -12.59 -2.06 24.36
C ASN A 367 -12.43 -3.39 23.59
N GLN A 368 -13.51 -4.15 23.46
CA GLN A 368 -13.51 -5.41 22.70
C GLN A 368 -13.23 -5.16 21.21
N PHE A 369 -13.91 -4.19 20.60
CA PHE A 369 -13.73 -3.79 19.21
C PHE A 369 -12.28 -3.37 18.92
N CYS A 370 -11.72 -2.48 19.74
CA CYS A 370 -10.34 -2.06 19.63
C CYS A 370 -9.37 -3.24 19.81
N SER A 371 -9.65 -4.15 20.75
CA SER A 371 -8.84 -5.36 20.96
C SER A 371 -8.87 -6.27 19.73
N VAL A 372 -10.02 -6.45 19.09
CA VAL A 372 -10.13 -7.25 17.85
C VAL A 372 -9.26 -6.67 16.74
N LEU A 373 -9.22 -5.34 16.60
CA LEU A 373 -8.44 -4.68 15.56
C LEU A 373 -6.93 -4.64 15.89
N MET A 374 -6.56 -4.45 17.16
CA MET A 374 -5.19 -4.11 17.56
C MET A 374 -4.39 -5.27 18.15
N ASP A 375 -5.04 -6.37 18.52
CA ASP A 375 -4.35 -7.50 19.16
C ASP A 375 -3.37 -8.19 18.21
N GLY A 376 -2.08 -8.06 18.49
CA GLY A 376 -1.01 -8.74 17.76
C GLY A 376 -1.00 -10.27 17.92
N LYS A 377 -1.71 -10.83 18.92
CA LYS A 377 -1.88 -12.29 19.06
C LYS A 377 -2.82 -12.86 18.00
N SER A 378 -3.72 -12.03 17.48
CA SER A 378 -4.65 -12.40 16.40
C SER A 378 -4.00 -12.38 15.01
N GLY A 379 -2.75 -11.93 14.90
CA GLY A 379 -2.06 -11.89 13.61
C GLY A 379 -2.63 -10.84 12.64
N ILE A 380 -2.81 -11.25 11.39
CA ILE A 380 -3.36 -10.40 10.34
C ILE A 380 -4.88 -10.49 10.34
N LYS A 381 -5.56 -9.36 10.39
CA LYS A 381 -7.02 -9.25 10.27
C LYS A 381 -7.35 -8.92 8.81
N VAL A 382 -8.00 -9.82 8.13
CA VAL A 382 -8.58 -9.56 6.80
C VAL A 382 -10.01 -9.08 7.04
N ILE A 383 -10.32 -7.87 6.64
CA ILE A 383 -11.66 -7.29 6.79
C ILE A 383 -12.32 -7.24 5.42
N ASP A 384 -13.31 -8.10 5.23
CA ASP A 384 -14.12 -8.14 4.02
C ASP A 384 -15.04 -6.91 3.96
N MET A 385 -14.84 -6.11 2.91
CA MET A 385 -15.59 -4.90 2.62
C MET A 385 -16.49 -5.06 1.38
N SER A 386 -16.55 -6.25 0.78
CA SER A 386 -17.19 -6.48 -0.52
C SER A 386 -18.69 -6.16 -0.54
N GLU A 387 -19.35 -6.19 0.62
CA GLU A 387 -20.78 -5.90 0.75
C GLU A 387 -21.05 -4.50 1.34
N VAL A 388 -20.01 -3.67 1.57
CA VAL A 388 -20.17 -2.29 2.02
C VAL A 388 -20.58 -1.41 0.83
N PRO A 389 -21.63 -0.57 0.96
CA PRO A 389 -22.02 0.34 -0.12
C PRO A 389 -20.88 1.28 -0.53
N SER A 390 -20.68 1.45 -1.83
CA SER A 390 -19.54 2.19 -2.39
C SER A 390 -19.51 3.67 -2.01
N ASP A 391 -20.68 4.27 -1.76
CA ASP A 391 -20.83 5.68 -1.34
C ASP A 391 -20.33 5.94 0.09
N VAL A 392 -20.28 4.92 0.95
CA VAL A 392 -19.78 5.03 2.33
C VAL A 392 -18.48 4.28 2.59
N LEU A 393 -18.03 3.50 1.63
CA LEU A 393 -16.79 2.72 1.75
C LEU A 393 -15.58 3.58 2.15
N PRO A 394 -15.31 4.76 1.53
CA PRO A 394 -14.18 5.61 1.93
C PRO A 394 -14.28 6.08 3.39
N LEU A 395 -15.49 6.37 3.89
CA LEU A 395 -15.70 6.78 5.27
C LEU A 395 -15.40 5.65 6.24
N VAL A 396 -15.92 4.45 5.97
CA VAL A 396 -15.75 3.28 6.85
C VAL A 396 -14.28 2.92 6.97
N ILE A 397 -13.56 2.83 5.86
CA ILE A 397 -12.14 2.49 5.85
C ILE A 397 -11.31 3.63 6.49
N GLY A 398 -11.62 4.89 6.17
CA GLY A 398 -10.98 6.05 6.77
C GLY A 398 -11.17 6.12 8.29
N LEU A 399 -12.38 5.80 8.78
CA LEU A 399 -12.70 5.69 10.20
C LEU A 399 -11.89 4.58 10.89
N LEU A 400 -11.83 3.38 10.31
CA LEU A 400 -11.03 2.28 10.87
C LEU A 400 -9.54 2.64 10.92
N ALA A 401 -9.00 3.23 9.84
CA ALA A 401 -7.63 3.70 9.79
C ALA A 401 -7.36 4.80 10.85
N ARG A 402 -8.30 5.74 11.06
CA ARG A 402 -8.22 6.79 12.08
C ARG A 402 -8.21 6.20 13.49
N ILE A 403 -9.09 5.24 13.78
CA ILE A 403 -9.14 4.58 15.10
C ILE A 403 -7.82 3.88 15.39
N VAL A 404 -7.32 3.08 14.46
CA VAL A 404 -6.02 2.38 14.58
C VAL A 404 -4.89 3.37 14.84
N PHE A 405 -4.82 4.45 14.06
CA PHE A 405 -3.80 5.48 14.24
C PHE A 405 -3.93 6.19 15.60
N SER A 406 -5.15 6.53 16.02
CA SER A 406 -5.41 7.20 17.29
C SER A 406 -4.99 6.34 18.47
N ILE A 407 -5.31 5.04 18.46
CA ILE A 407 -4.86 4.11 19.51
C ILE A 407 -3.33 4.09 19.59
N GLN A 408 -2.64 3.99 18.47
CA GLN A 408 -1.18 4.01 18.43
C GLN A 408 -0.61 5.35 18.89
N GLN A 409 -1.25 6.46 18.55
CA GLN A 409 -0.83 7.79 18.97
C GLN A 409 -0.95 7.98 20.49
N TRP A 410 -2.06 7.51 21.09
CA TRP A 410 -2.33 7.66 22.52
C TRP A 410 -1.65 6.58 23.37
N SER A 411 -1.15 5.49 22.76
CA SER A 411 -0.38 4.47 23.48
C SER A 411 0.98 5.01 23.93
N THR A 412 1.40 4.62 25.13
CA THR A 412 2.77 4.88 25.59
C THR A 412 3.77 4.13 24.71
N THR A 413 5.00 4.60 24.64
CA THR A 413 6.04 4.00 23.79
C THR A 413 6.28 2.52 24.12
N GLU A 414 6.18 2.15 25.39
CA GLU A 414 6.40 0.79 25.89
C GLU A 414 5.26 -0.18 25.50
N ASN A 415 4.02 0.32 25.42
CA ASN A 415 2.83 -0.48 25.08
C ASN A 415 2.49 -0.44 23.59
N ARG A 416 3.26 0.31 22.80
CA ARG A 416 3.01 0.46 21.37
C ARG A 416 3.45 -0.78 20.61
N HIS A 417 2.49 -1.48 19.99
CA HIS A 417 2.76 -2.64 19.14
C HIS A 417 2.58 -2.25 17.66
N PRO A 418 3.64 -2.34 16.82
CA PRO A 418 3.56 -1.93 15.42
C PRO A 418 2.47 -2.66 14.65
N LEU A 419 1.83 -1.94 13.72
CA LEU A 419 0.75 -2.46 12.88
C LEU A 419 0.92 -2.00 11.43
N ALA A 420 0.68 -2.91 10.48
CA ALA A 420 0.65 -2.61 9.06
C ALA A 420 -0.80 -2.55 8.53
N LEU A 421 -1.15 -1.48 7.82
CA LEU A 421 -2.40 -1.36 7.06
C LEU A 421 -2.10 -1.72 5.60
N LEU A 422 -2.67 -2.82 5.12
CA LEU A 422 -2.61 -3.26 3.73
C LEU A 422 -3.91 -2.80 3.04
N CYS A 423 -3.77 -1.86 2.15
CA CYS A 423 -4.88 -1.13 1.54
C CYS A 423 -5.12 -1.64 0.12
N ASP A 424 -5.93 -2.71 -0.03
CA ASP A 424 -6.22 -3.26 -1.35
C ASP A 424 -7.18 -2.34 -2.11
N GLU A 425 -6.99 -2.28 -3.44
CA GLU A 425 -7.69 -1.38 -4.36
C GLU A 425 -7.79 0.07 -3.83
N ALA A 426 -6.67 0.56 -3.28
CA ALA A 426 -6.59 1.85 -2.60
C ALA A 426 -7.11 3.03 -3.44
N HIS A 427 -7.12 2.92 -4.77
CA HIS A 427 -7.67 3.93 -5.67
C HIS A 427 -9.18 4.17 -5.47
N LEU A 428 -9.90 3.30 -4.75
CA LEU A 428 -11.33 3.47 -4.47
C LEU A 428 -11.60 4.35 -3.24
N TYR A 429 -10.63 4.52 -2.33
CA TYR A 429 -10.83 5.27 -1.07
C TYR A 429 -9.66 6.17 -0.66
N VAL A 430 -8.49 6.00 -1.28
CA VAL A 430 -7.33 6.92 -1.16
C VAL A 430 -7.18 7.68 -2.48
N GLN A 431 -8.25 8.31 -2.93
CA GLN A 431 -8.36 8.95 -4.26
C GLN A 431 -7.65 10.31 -4.32
N GLN A 432 -7.49 10.83 -5.55
CA GLN A 432 -7.04 12.22 -5.77
C GLN A 432 -8.08 13.21 -5.21
N ALA A 433 -7.61 14.25 -4.50
CA ALA A 433 -8.48 15.21 -3.81
C ALA A 433 -9.41 16.04 -4.72
N THR A 434 -9.16 16.09 -6.02
CA THR A 434 -9.89 16.96 -6.96
C THR A 434 -11.30 16.50 -7.29
N THR A 435 -11.68 15.26 -6.96
CA THR A 435 -12.95 14.63 -7.36
C THR A 435 -13.80 14.16 -6.18
N LEU A 436 -13.35 14.44 -4.95
CA LEU A 436 -13.96 13.87 -3.75
C LEU A 436 -15.18 14.67 -3.27
N ASP A 437 -16.19 13.96 -2.80
CA ASP A 437 -17.22 14.52 -1.93
C ASP A 437 -16.67 14.70 -0.49
N ALA A 438 -17.44 15.39 0.36
CA ALA A 438 -17.01 15.70 1.71
C ALA A 438 -16.73 14.44 2.58
N VAL A 439 -17.43 13.36 2.31
CA VAL A 439 -17.32 12.08 3.05
C VAL A 439 -16.01 11.39 2.70
N ALA A 440 -15.74 11.26 1.40
CA ALA A 440 -14.50 10.65 0.91
C ALA A 440 -13.25 11.47 1.26
N GLU A 441 -13.35 12.82 1.26
CA GLU A 441 -12.26 13.71 1.67
C GLU A 441 -11.83 13.45 3.13
N LEU A 442 -12.78 13.26 4.04
CA LEU A 442 -12.48 12.98 5.45
C LEU A 442 -11.81 11.61 5.62
N GLY A 443 -12.26 10.59 4.89
CA GLY A 443 -11.60 9.30 4.85
C GLY A 443 -10.14 9.42 4.40
N LEU A 444 -9.89 10.16 3.31
CA LEU A 444 -8.56 10.40 2.76
C LEU A 444 -7.62 11.08 3.77
N ARG A 445 -8.09 12.07 4.55
CA ARG A 445 -7.27 12.78 5.55
C ARG A 445 -6.63 11.83 6.57
N SER A 446 -7.31 10.74 6.93
CA SER A 446 -6.77 9.71 7.82
C SER A 446 -5.51 9.06 7.21
N PHE A 447 -5.56 8.69 5.93
CA PHE A 447 -4.44 8.10 5.22
C PHE A 447 -3.29 9.08 4.99
N GLU A 448 -3.57 10.33 4.65
CA GLU A 448 -2.54 11.36 4.53
C GLU A 448 -1.80 11.59 5.85
N ARG A 449 -2.53 11.58 6.97
CA ARG A 449 -1.94 11.70 8.30
C ARG A 449 -1.07 10.50 8.64
N ILE A 450 -1.54 9.27 8.38
CA ILE A 450 -0.76 8.07 8.60
C ILE A 450 0.49 8.06 7.71
N ALA A 451 0.37 8.44 6.44
CA ALA A 451 1.51 8.53 5.53
C ALA A 451 2.61 9.49 6.03
N LYS A 452 2.22 10.62 6.63
CA LYS A 452 3.16 11.63 7.15
C LYS A 452 3.73 11.27 8.53
N GLU A 453 2.92 10.68 9.40
CA GLU A 453 3.24 10.52 10.83
C GLU A 453 3.29 9.05 11.29
N GLY A 454 2.78 8.11 10.51
CA GLY A 454 2.61 6.69 10.89
C GLY A 454 3.89 6.04 11.39
N ARG A 455 5.02 6.34 10.75
CA ARG A 455 6.34 5.85 11.17
C ARG A 455 6.64 6.14 12.65
N LYS A 456 6.29 7.33 13.13
CA LYS A 456 6.53 7.74 14.52
C LYS A 456 5.72 6.91 15.52
N TYR A 457 4.53 6.49 15.11
CA TYR A 457 3.58 5.78 15.96
C TYR A 457 3.49 4.27 15.67
N GLY A 458 4.36 3.74 14.80
CA GLY A 458 4.40 2.33 14.47
C GLY A 458 3.24 1.87 13.58
N VAL A 459 2.71 2.75 12.72
CA VAL A 459 1.70 2.41 11.72
C VAL A 459 2.32 2.46 10.33
N GLY A 460 2.44 1.31 9.67
CA GLY A 460 2.91 1.19 8.30
C GLY A 460 1.74 1.17 7.30
N LEU A 461 1.94 1.76 6.11
CA LEU A 461 1.00 1.66 4.99
C LEU A 461 1.60 0.80 3.88
N VAL A 462 0.79 -0.09 3.32
CA VAL A 462 1.04 -0.79 2.07
C VAL A 462 -0.12 -0.47 1.12
N ILE A 463 0.13 0.42 0.19
CA ILE A 463 -0.85 0.85 -0.82
C ILE A 463 -0.85 -0.15 -1.97
N ILE A 464 -1.97 -0.81 -2.21
CA ILE A 464 -2.11 -1.83 -3.25
C ILE A 464 -3.11 -1.30 -4.27
N SER A 465 -2.69 -1.20 -5.55
CA SER A 465 -3.57 -0.63 -6.58
C SER A 465 -3.21 -1.09 -7.98
N GLN A 466 -4.22 -1.29 -8.79
CA GLN A 466 -4.06 -1.46 -10.24
C GLN A 466 -4.08 -0.13 -11.02
N ARG A 467 -4.47 0.98 -10.37
CA ARG A 467 -4.60 2.32 -10.96
C ARG A 467 -3.81 3.37 -10.16
N PRO A 468 -2.49 3.33 -10.17
CA PRO A 468 -1.68 4.23 -9.35
C PRO A 468 -1.88 5.72 -9.65
N SER A 469 -2.33 6.09 -10.85
CA SER A 469 -2.61 7.49 -11.19
C SER A 469 -3.87 8.04 -10.50
N GLU A 470 -4.77 7.18 -10.05
CA GLU A 470 -6.00 7.57 -9.34
C GLU A 470 -5.77 7.66 -7.81
N VAL A 471 -4.66 7.10 -7.32
CA VAL A 471 -4.30 7.17 -5.88
C VAL A 471 -3.75 8.55 -5.54
N ASN A 472 -4.07 9.02 -4.34
CA ASN A 472 -3.62 10.32 -3.82
C ASN A 472 -2.08 10.45 -3.85
N ARG A 473 -1.59 11.53 -4.49
CA ARG A 473 -0.16 11.76 -4.68
C ARG A 473 0.59 11.99 -3.37
N THR A 474 -0.04 12.64 -2.39
CA THR A 474 0.57 12.87 -1.08
C THR A 474 0.89 11.55 -0.41
N VAL A 475 -0.05 10.59 -0.43
CA VAL A 475 0.14 9.26 0.15
C VAL A 475 1.20 8.48 -0.61
N LEU A 476 1.13 8.41 -1.96
CA LEU A 476 2.12 7.70 -2.76
C LEU A 476 3.53 8.25 -2.62
N SER A 477 3.69 9.59 -2.51
CA SER A 477 5.01 10.22 -2.36
C SER A 477 5.69 9.92 -1.02
N GLN A 478 4.95 9.45 -0.03
CA GLN A 478 5.49 8.99 1.26
C GLN A 478 5.88 7.51 1.24
N CYS A 479 5.53 6.77 0.19
CA CYS A 479 5.98 5.40 -0.01
C CYS A 479 7.42 5.40 -0.54
N ASN A 480 8.36 4.88 0.24
CA ASN A 480 9.75 4.78 -0.17
C ASN A 480 10.08 3.41 -0.79
N ASN A 481 9.11 2.50 -0.82
CA ASN A 481 9.27 1.15 -1.37
C ASN A 481 8.22 0.92 -2.45
N PHE A 482 8.65 0.45 -3.61
CA PHE A 482 7.78 0.14 -4.73
C PHE A 482 8.01 -1.29 -5.19
N ILE A 483 6.94 -2.08 -5.22
CA ILE A 483 6.88 -3.41 -5.84
C ILE A 483 5.98 -3.26 -7.06
N SER A 484 6.58 -3.08 -8.22
CA SER A 484 5.86 -2.79 -9.46
C SER A 484 5.82 -4.03 -10.34
N LEU A 485 4.67 -4.68 -10.40
CA LEU A 485 4.39 -5.75 -11.35
C LEU A 485 4.08 -5.16 -12.73
N ARG A 486 3.72 -6.01 -13.69
CA ARG A 486 3.42 -5.57 -15.05
C ARG A 486 2.38 -4.45 -15.09
N LEU A 487 2.74 -3.33 -15.71
CA LEU A 487 1.88 -2.17 -15.97
C LEU A 487 1.85 -1.90 -17.47
N THR A 488 0.68 -2.01 -18.10
CA THR A 488 0.49 -1.81 -19.54
C THR A 488 0.11 -0.37 -19.91
N ASN A 489 -0.51 0.38 -19.00
CA ASN A 489 -0.92 1.75 -19.22
C ASN A 489 0.25 2.72 -18.98
N VAL A 490 0.50 3.59 -19.98
CA VAL A 490 1.60 4.57 -19.97
C VAL A 490 1.45 5.58 -18.82
N ASP A 491 0.23 6.03 -18.52
CA ASP A 491 0.00 6.99 -17.42
C ASP A 491 0.35 6.37 -16.07
N TYR A 492 0.04 5.09 -15.88
CA TYR A 492 0.40 4.35 -14.66
C TYR A 492 1.90 4.19 -14.52
N GLN A 493 2.60 3.86 -15.63
CA GLN A 493 4.07 3.80 -15.65
C GLN A 493 4.70 5.17 -15.33
N ASN A 494 4.15 6.26 -15.89
CA ASN A 494 4.66 7.61 -15.66
C ASN A 494 4.55 8.04 -14.20
N VAL A 495 3.51 7.62 -13.48
CA VAL A 495 3.41 7.87 -12.03
C VAL A 495 4.57 7.20 -11.31
N ILE A 496 4.83 5.93 -11.58
CA ILE A 496 5.93 5.20 -10.95
C ILE A 496 7.29 5.80 -11.33
N LYS A 497 7.51 6.13 -12.62
CA LYS A 497 8.75 6.80 -13.07
C LYS A 497 9.07 8.08 -12.29
N ARG A 498 8.06 8.90 -12.02
CA ARG A 498 8.22 10.15 -11.27
C ARG A 498 8.49 9.98 -9.78
N LEU A 499 8.16 8.82 -9.23
CA LEU A 499 8.39 8.49 -7.82
C LEU A 499 9.73 7.78 -7.59
N LEU A 500 10.35 7.26 -8.65
CA LEU A 500 11.67 6.69 -8.60
C LEU A 500 12.75 7.78 -8.65
N PRO A 501 13.93 7.55 -8.05
CA PRO A 501 15.09 8.41 -8.27
C PRO A 501 15.40 8.58 -9.76
N ASP A 502 15.81 9.77 -10.18
CA ASP A 502 16.00 10.13 -11.59
C ASP A 502 16.92 9.16 -12.35
N ASN A 503 17.93 8.63 -11.69
CA ASN A 503 18.88 7.67 -12.25
C ASN A 503 18.26 6.27 -12.48
N LEU A 504 17.11 5.96 -11.90
CA LEU A 504 16.41 4.67 -12.01
C LEU A 504 15.16 4.71 -12.89
N GLY A 505 14.82 5.86 -13.44
CA GLY A 505 13.62 6.05 -14.28
C GLY A 505 13.54 5.09 -15.47
N ASN A 506 14.68 4.75 -16.07
CA ASN A 506 14.75 3.82 -17.21
C ASN A 506 14.40 2.37 -16.85
N ILE A 507 14.52 1.97 -15.59
CA ILE A 507 14.10 0.63 -15.13
C ILE A 507 12.59 0.47 -15.30
N ALA A 508 11.84 1.54 -15.09
CA ALA A 508 10.39 1.54 -15.25
C ALA A 508 9.91 1.43 -16.72
N ASP A 509 10.79 1.63 -17.71
CA ASP A 509 10.45 1.42 -19.13
C ASP A 509 10.12 -0.06 -19.44
N ASN A 510 10.62 -0.97 -18.63
CA ASN A 510 10.41 -2.41 -18.78
C ASN A 510 9.14 -2.92 -18.05
N LEU A 511 8.37 -2.07 -17.37
CA LEU A 511 7.18 -2.49 -16.62
C LEU A 511 6.10 -3.14 -17.49
N SER A 512 6.03 -2.80 -18.78
CA SER A 512 5.10 -3.44 -19.72
C SER A 512 5.55 -4.85 -20.18
N LEU A 513 6.82 -5.16 -20.06
CA LEU A 513 7.45 -6.39 -20.55
C LEU A 513 7.60 -7.47 -19.46
N LEU A 514 7.18 -7.18 -18.24
CA LEU A 514 7.24 -8.14 -17.15
C LEU A 514 6.25 -9.30 -17.39
N ASP A 515 6.66 -10.50 -17.02
CA ASP A 515 5.78 -11.67 -17.00
C ASP A 515 4.84 -11.65 -15.78
N ILE A 516 3.89 -12.58 -15.78
CA ILE A 516 2.99 -12.78 -14.62
C ILE A 516 3.83 -13.13 -13.39
N ALA A 517 3.52 -12.49 -12.27
CA ALA A 517 4.24 -12.61 -11.00
C ALA A 517 5.72 -12.19 -11.05
N GLU A 518 6.13 -11.42 -12.06
CA GLU A 518 7.39 -10.70 -12.03
C GLU A 518 7.18 -9.26 -11.58
N ALA A 519 8.11 -8.77 -10.77
CA ALA A 519 8.08 -7.42 -10.24
C ALA A 519 9.45 -6.75 -10.31
N ILE A 520 9.45 -5.45 -10.56
CA ILE A 520 10.59 -4.58 -10.31
C ILE A 520 10.42 -4.03 -8.89
N ILE A 521 11.41 -4.31 -8.03
CA ILE A 521 11.42 -3.86 -6.64
C ILE A 521 12.47 -2.78 -6.47
N VAL A 522 12.04 -1.63 -5.96
CA VAL A 522 12.89 -0.46 -5.71
C VAL A 522 12.53 0.14 -4.37
N GLY A 523 13.50 0.68 -3.67
CA GLY A 523 13.25 1.41 -2.42
C GLY A 523 14.23 1.04 -1.32
N ASP A 524 13.89 1.42 -0.11
CA ASP A 524 14.77 1.24 1.05
C ASP A 524 14.79 -0.21 1.58
N SER A 525 13.76 -0.99 1.24
CA SER A 525 13.65 -2.40 1.63
C SER A 525 14.51 -3.36 0.82
N THR A 526 15.13 -2.89 -0.29
CA THR A 526 16.07 -3.67 -1.08
C THR A 526 17.41 -2.94 -1.20
N LEU A 527 18.52 -3.67 -1.33
CA LEU A 527 19.84 -3.07 -1.52
C LEU A 527 20.12 -2.72 -2.98
N LEU A 528 19.52 -3.46 -3.90
CA LEU A 528 19.68 -3.30 -5.33
C LEU A 528 18.31 -3.22 -6.00
N PRO A 529 18.04 -2.22 -6.86
CA PRO A 529 16.88 -2.29 -7.75
C PRO A 529 16.91 -3.57 -8.56
N SER A 530 15.88 -4.41 -8.42
CA SER A 530 15.95 -5.78 -8.94
C SER A 530 14.64 -6.21 -9.58
N ARG A 531 14.76 -7.00 -10.64
CA ARG A 531 13.64 -7.78 -11.19
C ARG A 531 13.59 -9.11 -10.44
N VAL A 532 12.44 -9.42 -9.88
CA VAL A 532 12.22 -10.58 -9.02
C VAL A 532 11.01 -11.35 -9.52
N LYS A 533 11.13 -12.67 -9.60
CA LYS A 533 9.99 -13.58 -9.76
C LYS A 533 9.44 -13.87 -8.38
N ILE A 534 8.21 -13.44 -8.12
CA ILE A 534 7.52 -13.66 -6.83
C ILE A 534 7.24 -15.14 -6.65
N ASP A 535 7.56 -15.68 -5.48
CA ASP A 535 7.22 -17.06 -5.13
C ASP A 535 5.69 -17.22 -5.01
N GLU A 536 5.18 -18.37 -5.47
CA GLU A 536 3.76 -18.70 -5.33
C GLU A 536 3.44 -18.89 -3.83
N PRO A 537 2.45 -18.16 -3.28
CA PRO A 537 2.04 -18.34 -1.89
C PRO A 537 1.29 -19.65 -1.71
N SER A 538 1.39 -20.25 -0.51
CA SER A 538 0.60 -21.45 -0.17
C SER A 538 -0.88 -21.12 0.08
N ILE A 539 -1.17 -19.88 0.50
CA ILE A 539 -2.53 -19.33 0.63
C ILE A 539 -2.91 -18.62 -0.67
N LYS A 540 -4.00 -19.04 -1.29
CA LYS A 540 -4.40 -18.53 -2.60
C LYS A 540 -5.55 -17.53 -2.47
N PRO A 541 -5.38 -16.29 -2.98
CA PRO A 541 -6.49 -15.36 -3.07
C PRO A 541 -7.53 -15.88 -4.08
N SER A 542 -8.80 -15.57 -3.85
CA SER A 542 -9.92 -15.94 -4.73
C SER A 542 -10.02 -15.01 -5.95
N SER A 543 -8.86 -14.64 -6.53
CA SER A 543 -8.74 -13.72 -7.68
C SER A 543 -8.70 -14.44 -9.03
N GLN A 544 -9.15 -15.70 -9.09
CA GLN A 544 -9.09 -16.49 -10.33
C GLN A 544 -10.04 -15.93 -11.38
N THR A 545 -9.50 -15.67 -12.56
CA THR A 545 -10.29 -15.32 -13.74
C THR A 545 -11.08 -16.55 -14.19
N ILE A 546 -12.39 -16.39 -14.33
CA ILE A 546 -13.27 -17.46 -14.84
C ILE A 546 -12.83 -17.83 -16.26
N PRO A 547 -12.49 -19.08 -16.56
CA PRO A 547 -12.05 -19.50 -17.89
C PRO A 547 -13.28 -19.66 -18.83
N PHE A 548 -13.75 -18.56 -19.37
CA PHE A 548 -14.96 -18.49 -20.20
C PHE A 548 -15.02 -19.58 -21.27
N TRP A 549 -13.98 -19.69 -22.08
CA TRP A 549 -13.97 -20.63 -23.21
C TRP A 549 -14.09 -22.07 -22.77
N SER A 550 -13.34 -22.47 -21.73
CA SER A 550 -13.39 -23.84 -21.21
C SER A 550 -14.73 -24.18 -20.57
N ILE A 551 -15.33 -23.19 -19.87
CA ILE A 551 -16.65 -23.40 -19.24
C ILE A 551 -17.74 -23.48 -20.31
N TRP A 552 -17.70 -22.63 -21.34
CA TRP A 552 -18.66 -22.68 -22.43
C TRP A 552 -18.55 -23.92 -23.30
N ALA A 553 -17.37 -24.55 -23.37
CA ALA A 553 -17.15 -25.80 -24.06
C ALA A 553 -17.54 -27.03 -23.23
N ASN A 554 -17.98 -26.85 -21.98
CA ASN A 554 -18.37 -27.96 -21.11
C ASN A 554 -19.83 -28.33 -21.36
N ASP A 555 -20.10 -29.62 -21.58
CA ASP A 555 -21.45 -30.18 -21.83
C ASP A 555 -22.37 -30.10 -20.59
N ASN A 556 -21.79 -30.00 -19.38
CA ASN A 556 -22.52 -29.92 -18.12
C ASN A 556 -22.50 -28.51 -17.56
N ILE A 557 -23.65 -27.82 -17.61
CA ILE A 557 -23.84 -26.50 -16.99
C ILE A 557 -24.48 -26.73 -15.61
N SER A 558 -23.75 -26.33 -14.55
CA SER A 558 -24.31 -26.27 -13.20
C SER A 558 -24.55 -24.78 -12.84
N GLN A 559 -25.81 -24.38 -12.86
CA GLN A 559 -26.22 -23.03 -12.41
C GLN A 559 -27.30 -23.15 -11.33
N ASN A 560 -27.05 -22.53 -10.18
CA ASN A 560 -28.05 -22.39 -9.12
C ASN A 560 -28.60 -20.95 -9.09
N LEU A 561 -29.47 -20.63 -10.05
CA LEU A 561 -30.05 -19.30 -10.17
C LEU A 561 -30.94 -18.93 -8.97
N SER A 562 -31.60 -19.91 -8.35
CA SER A 562 -32.47 -19.64 -7.18
C SER A 562 -31.67 -19.15 -5.99
N GLU A 563 -30.51 -19.72 -5.73
CA GLU A 563 -29.59 -19.27 -4.67
C GLU A 563 -29.03 -17.89 -5.00
N ALA A 564 -28.57 -17.69 -6.23
CA ALA A 564 -28.05 -16.39 -6.67
C ALA A 564 -29.10 -15.28 -6.57
N ILE A 565 -30.35 -15.56 -6.96
CA ILE A 565 -31.47 -14.61 -6.80
C ILE A 565 -31.76 -14.36 -5.31
N GLY A 566 -31.76 -15.41 -4.47
CA GLY A 566 -31.92 -15.27 -3.03
C GLY A 566 -30.86 -14.36 -2.40
N ASN A 567 -29.60 -14.54 -2.77
CA ASN A 567 -28.50 -13.70 -2.31
C ASN A 567 -28.61 -12.25 -2.83
N MET A 568 -29.02 -12.08 -4.10
CA MET A 568 -29.28 -10.74 -4.67
C MET A 568 -30.41 -10.00 -3.93
N ILE A 569 -31.48 -10.69 -3.54
CA ILE A 569 -32.59 -10.10 -2.76
C ILE A 569 -32.13 -9.71 -1.35
N LYS A 570 -31.34 -10.56 -0.71
CA LYS A 570 -30.75 -10.28 0.61
C LYS A 570 -29.64 -9.23 0.57
N GLN A 571 -29.06 -8.97 -0.60
CA GLN A 571 -27.83 -8.19 -0.78
C GLN A 571 -26.70 -8.71 0.13
N SER A 572 -26.57 -10.02 0.25
CA SER A 572 -25.59 -10.74 1.06
C SER A 572 -25.40 -12.16 0.50
N LYS A 573 -24.17 -12.67 0.56
CA LYS A 573 -23.83 -14.03 0.21
C LYS A 573 -24.07 -15.02 1.34
#